data_bc6f3d10bf7c143987e3850626dfba3c
#
_entry.id   bc6f3d10bf7c143987e3850626dfba3c
#
_cell.length_a   1.000
_cell.length_b   1.000
_cell.length_c   1.000
_cell.angle_alpha   90.00
_cell.angle_beta   90.00
_cell.angle_gamma   90.00
#
_symmetry.space_group_name_H-M   'P 1'
#
loop_
_entity.id
_entity.type
_entity.pdbx_description
1 polymer ?
#
loop_
_entity_poly.entity_id
_entity_poly.type
_entity_poly.pdbx_seq_one_letter_code
_entity_poly.pdbx_strand_id
1 'polypeptide(L)'
;MADDTTRAPRRGGGARAAVAWLAILALIGVVVWLVSERNARTWYLVPDEGRLVVMRGVLAPIGRQTFKTADPLLAQAYEPIVAPPGKPLPEARGFEERSLLDQGIYEIVSGWARDEIASGDPARLERGLGYLSRAERLAGISPAQREDLSALRAESGYFEAQRLLERAVGELRDAAEKLRHTGGSRSAHANDARALLHDVEPALDAAAVALRNAGGARRPRPAPEQTGQPAPQGTPPAQPAPQGPEAAAPKDAAAGEGR
;
A
#
# COMPACT_ATOMS: atom_id res chain seq x y z
N MET A 1 -33.34 -70.77 -53.18
CA MET A 1 -33.28 -69.33 -53.43
C MET A 1 -32.82 -68.71 -52.13
N ALA A 2 -31.54 -68.50 -52.02
CA ALA A 2 -30.92 -67.84 -50.81
C ALA A 2 -30.45 -66.47 -51.32
N ASP A 3 -31.02 -65.43 -50.71
CA ASP A 3 -30.77 -64.04 -51.02
C ASP A 3 -29.63 -63.55 -50.06
N ASP A 4 -28.42 -63.51 -50.67
CA ASP A 4 -27.20 -63.10 -49.96
C ASP A 4 -27.04 -61.58 -50.11
N THR A 5 -27.68 -60.84 -49.15
CA THR A 5 -27.51 -59.39 -49.08
C THR A 5 -26.21 -59.07 -48.41
N THR A 6 -25.14 -58.96 -49.22
CA THR A 6 -23.81 -58.50 -48.86
C THR A 6 -23.88 -57.03 -48.42
N ARG A 7 -23.90 -56.83 -47.12
CA ARG A 7 -23.86 -55.50 -46.46
C ARG A 7 -22.46 -54.92 -46.60
N ALA A 8 -22.24 -54.01 -47.53
CA ALA A 8 -21.00 -53.27 -47.71
C ALA A 8 -20.63 -52.53 -46.44
N PRO A 9 -19.38 -52.61 -45.93
CA PRO A 9 -18.96 -51.86 -44.72
C PRO A 9 -18.92 -50.38 -45.04
N ARG A 10 -19.72 -49.63 -44.31
CA ARG A 10 -19.70 -48.14 -44.30
C ARG A 10 -18.34 -47.63 -43.78
N ARG A 11 -17.31 -47.51 -44.66
CA ARG A 11 -15.97 -47.02 -44.39
C ARG A 11 -15.86 -45.49 -44.31
N GLY A 12 -16.92 -44.74 -44.08
CA GLY A 12 -16.89 -43.25 -44.11
C GLY A 12 -16.92 -42.55 -42.76
N GLY A 13 -17.13 -43.24 -41.63
CA GLY A 13 -17.32 -42.60 -40.32
C GLY A 13 -16.02 -42.22 -39.55
N GLY A 14 -14.97 -43.02 -39.74
CA GLY A 14 -13.73 -42.86 -38.95
C GLY A 14 -12.95 -41.59 -39.27
N ALA A 15 -12.86 -41.22 -40.58
CA ALA A 15 -12.12 -40.04 -40.99
C ALA A 15 -12.76 -38.73 -40.48
N ARG A 16 -14.09 -38.63 -40.50
CA ARG A 16 -14.80 -37.44 -39.98
C ARG A 16 -14.69 -37.35 -38.46
N ALA A 17 -14.75 -38.46 -37.76
CA ALA A 17 -14.53 -38.51 -36.30
C ALA A 17 -13.09 -38.11 -35.96
N ALA A 18 -12.08 -38.58 -36.68
CA ALA A 18 -10.68 -38.21 -36.49
C ALA A 18 -10.46 -36.70 -36.70
N VAL A 19 -11.03 -36.10 -37.74
CA VAL A 19 -10.96 -34.66 -37.99
C VAL A 19 -11.65 -33.88 -36.88
N ALA A 20 -12.81 -34.31 -36.37
CA ALA A 20 -13.49 -33.67 -35.25
C ALA A 20 -12.64 -33.73 -33.97
N TRP A 21 -12.02 -34.86 -33.67
CA TRP A 21 -11.11 -34.99 -32.53
C TRP A 21 -9.88 -34.09 -32.65
N LEU A 22 -9.27 -33.98 -33.83
CA LEU A 22 -8.16 -33.07 -34.07
C LEU A 22 -8.57 -31.60 -33.87
N ALA A 23 -9.76 -31.23 -34.36
CA ALA A 23 -10.27 -29.87 -34.16
C ALA A 23 -10.50 -29.56 -32.67
N ILE A 24 -11.04 -30.51 -31.87
CA ILE A 24 -11.22 -30.36 -30.44
C ILE A 24 -9.87 -30.22 -29.73
N LEU A 25 -8.88 -31.06 -30.07
CA LEU A 25 -7.54 -30.98 -29.47
C LEU A 25 -6.85 -29.65 -29.80
N ALA A 26 -6.98 -29.16 -31.04
CA ALA A 26 -6.48 -27.88 -31.48
C ALA A 26 -7.13 -26.74 -30.66
N LEU A 27 -8.46 -26.78 -30.48
CA LEU A 27 -9.18 -25.80 -29.68
C LEU A 27 -8.74 -25.81 -28.23
N ILE A 28 -8.58 -26.98 -27.62
CA ILE A 28 -8.06 -27.14 -26.25
C ILE A 28 -6.65 -26.54 -26.18
N GLY A 29 -5.78 -26.83 -27.17
CA GLY A 29 -4.43 -26.26 -27.25
C GLY A 29 -4.43 -24.72 -27.29
N VAL A 30 -5.33 -24.12 -28.07
CA VAL A 30 -5.49 -22.66 -28.13
C VAL A 30 -5.97 -22.11 -26.79
N VAL A 31 -6.95 -22.73 -26.14
CA VAL A 31 -7.45 -22.30 -24.82
C VAL A 31 -6.35 -22.38 -23.76
N VAL A 32 -5.63 -23.50 -23.72
CA VAL A 32 -4.49 -23.68 -22.79
C VAL A 32 -3.42 -22.63 -23.04
N TRP A 33 -3.11 -22.34 -24.29
CA TRP A 33 -2.13 -21.31 -24.65
C TRP A 33 -2.58 -19.91 -24.20
N LEU A 34 -3.85 -19.53 -24.46
CA LEU A 34 -4.41 -18.24 -24.04
C LEU A 34 -4.41 -18.08 -22.51
N VAL A 35 -4.82 -19.12 -21.78
CA VAL A 35 -4.79 -19.12 -20.29
C VAL A 35 -3.36 -19.00 -19.78
N SER A 36 -2.43 -19.71 -20.39
CA SER A 36 -1.01 -19.67 -20.04
C SER A 36 -0.40 -18.29 -20.28
N GLU A 37 -0.69 -17.66 -21.43
CA GLU A 37 -0.25 -16.31 -21.78
C GLU A 37 -0.80 -15.28 -20.77
N ARG A 38 -2.09 -15.38 -20.41
CA ARG A 38 -2.70 -14.52 -19.40
C ARG A 38 -2.05 -14.72 -18.04
N ASN A 39 -1.84 -15.96 -17.63
CA ASN A 39 -1.18 -16.26 -16.35
C ASN A 39 0.24 -15.67 -16.29
N ALA A 40 1.02 -15.76 -17.36
CA ALA A 40 2.38 -15.23 -17.42
C ALA A 40 2.46 -13.70 -17.25
N ARG A 41 1.37 -12.99 -17.52
CA ARG A 41 1.26 -11.53 -17.33
C ARG A 41 0.71 -11.15 -15.93
N THR A 42 0.12 -12.11 -15.21
CA THR A 42 -0.51 -11.85 -13.92
C THR A 42 0.52 -11.82 -12.80
N TRP A 43 0.38 -10.83 -11.95
CA TRP A 43 1.14 -10.66 -10.72
C TRP A 43 0.32 -11.13 -9.53
N TYR A 44 0.97 -11.67 -8.52
CA TYR A 44 0.30 -12.18 -7.33
C TYR A 44 1.00 -11.67 -6.08
N LEU A 45 0.20 -11.25 -5.10
CA LEU A 45 0.66 -10.99 -3.74
C LEU A 45 0.09 -12.11 -2.86
N VAL A 46 0.98 -12.93 -2.32
CA VAL A 46 0.60 -14.18 -1.64
C VAL A 46 1.15 -14.18 -0.22
N PRO A 47 0.32 -14.47 0.80
CA PRO A 47 0.82 -14.71 2.15
C PRO A 47 1.56 -16.04 2.19
N ASP A 48 2.78 -16.01 2.74
CA ASP A 48 3.64 -17.17 2.89
C ASP A 48 4.45 -17.06 4.19
N GLU A 49 4.33 -18.01 5.10
CA GLU A 49 5.06 -18.10 6.38
C GLU A 49 5.17 -16.77 7.17
N GLY A 50 4.09 -16.04 7.29
CA GLY A 50 4.07 -14.74 8.01
C GLY A 50 4.60 -13.55 7.20
N ARG A 51 4.81 -13.72 5.91
CA ARG A 51 5.32 -12.70 4.98
C ARG A 51 4.39 -12.55 3.79
N LEU A 52 4.42 -11.40 3.15
CA LEU A 52 3.82 -11.20 1.83
C LEU A 52 4.90 -11.36 0.77
N VAL A 53 4.68 -12.28 -0.14
CA VAL A 53 5.61 -12.61 -1.22
C VAL A 53 5.00 -12.18 -2.55
N VAL A 54 5.77 -11.43 -3.35
CA VAL A 54 5.40 -11.09 -4.72
C VAL A 54 5.79 -12.23 -5.63
N MET A 55 4.79 -12.76 -6.35
CA MET A 55 4.98 -13.83 -7.33
C MET A 55 4.51 -13.37 -8.71
N ARG A 56 5.08 -13.95 -9.74
CA ARG A 56 4.66 -13.78 -11.13
C ARG A 56 4.19 -15.11 -11.68
N GLY A 57 3.11 -15.10 -12.45
CA GLY A 57 2.67 -16.28 -13.17
C GLY A 57 3.71 -16.73 -14.20
N VAL A 58 3.79 -18.02 -14.42
CA VAL A 58 4.65 -18.62 -15.44
C VAL A 58 3.82 -18.98 -16.68
N LEU A 59 4.52 -19.22 -17.81
CA LEU A 59 3.90 -19.67 -19.05
C LEU A 59 3.44 -21.14 -18.90
N ALA A 60 2.49 -21.35 -17.99
CA ALA A 60 1.79 -22.60 -17.73
C ALA A 60 0.39 -22.25 -17.26
N PRO A 61 -0.64 -23.07 -17.49
CA PRO A 61 -2.01 -22.76 -17.10
C PRO A 61 -2.17 -22.61 -15.58
N ILE A 62 -1.30 -23.26 -14.82
CA ILE A 62 -1.26 -23.20 -13.36
C ILE A 62 0.21 -23.16 -12.95
N GLY A 63 0.67 -22.03 -12.42
CA GLY A 63 2.04 -21.91 -11.91
C GLY A 63 2.37 -20.47 -11.54
N ARG A 64 3.16 -20.33 -10.47
CA ARG A 64 3.66 -19.04 -9.97
C ARG A 64 5.11 -19.22 -9.56
N GLN A 65 5.91 -18.18 -9.75
CA GLN A 65 7.28 -18.15 -9.25
C GLN A 65 7.52 -16.85 -8.51
N THR A 66 8.37 -16.88 -7.49
CA THR A 66 8.79 -15.67 -6.77
C THR A 66 9.41 -14.69 -7.76
N PHE A 67 8.93 -13.46 -7.74
CA PHE A 67 9.47 -12.42 -8.59
C PHE A 67 10.88 -12.04 -8.13
N LYS A 68 11.82 -12.07 -9.08
CA LYS A 68 13.19 -11.61 -8.88
C LYS A 68 13.52 -10.62 -10.00
N THR A 69 14.11 -9.49 -9.64
CA THR A 69 14.57 -8.47 -10.58
C THR A 69 16.08 -8.29 -10.45
N ALA A 70 16.73 -7.97 -11.56
CA ALA A 70 18.15 -7.64 -11.58
C ALA A 70 18.44 -6.21 -11.07
N ASP A 71 17.41 -5.34 -11.05
CA ASP A 71 17.53 -3.99 -10.51
C ASP A 71 17.51 -4.02 -8.97
N PRO A 72 18.58 -3.64 -8.27
CA PRO A 72 18.68 -3.72 -6.82
C PRO A 72 17.68 -2.80 -6.10
N LEU A 73 17.29 -1.67 -6.69
CA LEU A 73 16.32 -0.75 -6.10
C LEU A 73 14.92 -1.36 -6.13
N LEU A 74 14.56 -1.95 -7.25
CA LEU A 74 13.29 -2.67 -7.40
C LEU A 74 13.27 -3.98 -6.60
N ALA A 75 14.41 -4.67 -6.49
CA ALA A 75 14.52 -5.86 -5.66
C ALA A 75 14.07 -5.57 -4.22
N GLN A 76 14.56 -4.49 -3.62
CA GLN A 76 14.20 -4.08 -2.26
C GLN A 76 12.71 -3.74 -2.09
N ALA A 77 12.05 -3.22 -3.14
CA ALA A 77 10.61 -2.96 -3.12
C ALA A 77 9.77 -4.25 -3.07
N TYR A 78 10.26 -5.32 -3.74
CA TYR A 78 9.51 -6.58 -3.90
C TYR A 78 10.06 -7.76 -3.07
N GLU A 79 11.06 -7.56 -2.22
CA GLU A 79 11.47 -8.56 -1.23
C GLU A 79 10.29 -9.00 -0.35
N PRO A 80 10.30 -10.21 0.20
CA PRO A 80 9.27 -10.66 1.12
C PRO A 80 9.03 -9.65 2.26
N ILE A 81 7.78 -9.23 2.46
CA ILE A 81 7.39 -8.22 3.44
C ILE A 81 6.93 -8.93 4.71
N VAL A 82 7.67 -8.80 5.78
CA VAL A 82 7.28 -9.35 7.08
C VAL A 82 6.15 -8.51 7.66
N ALA A 83 5.06 -9.15 8.08
CA ALA A 83 3.97 -8.45 8.74
C ALA A 83 4.37 -7.96 10.14
N PRO A 84 3.81 -6.85 10.62
CA PRO A 84 3.98 -6.44 12.02
C PRO A 84 3.42 -7.51 12.96
N PRO A 85 4.00 -7.69 14.17
CA PRO A 85 3.50 -8.64 15.14
C PRO A 85 2.02 -8.41 15.46
N GLY A 86 1.21 -9.47 15.41
CA GLY A 86 -0.22 -9.43 15.71
C GLY A 86 -1.11 -8.88 14.58
N LYS A 87 -0.57 -8.51 13.44
CA LYS A 87 -1.38 -8.12 12.28
C LYS A 87 -1.65 -9.33 11.38
N PRO A 88 -2.90 -9.56 10.97
CA PRO A 88 -3.22 -10.61 10.01
C PRO A 88 -2.65 -10.25 8.64
N LEU A 89 -2.22 -11.28 7.92
CA LEU A 89 -1.85 -11.13 6.51
C LEU A 89 -3.12 -11.03 5.66
N PRO A 90 -3.16 -10.19 4.63
CA PRO A 90 -4.26 -10.16 3.68
C PRO A 90 -4.29 -11.46 2.86
N GLU A 91 -5.47 -11.77 2.31
CA GLU A 91 -5.63 -12.89 1.40
C GLU A 91 -4.82 -12.72 0.11
N ALA A 92 -4.51 -13.86 -0.53
CA ALA A 92 -3.82 -13.83 -1.82
C ALA A 92 -4.64 -13.07 -2.87
N ARG A 93 -3.99 -12.13 -3.55
CA ARG A 93 -4.60 -11.31 -4.61
C ARG A 93 -3.80 -11.40 -5.90
N GLY A 94 -4.52 -11.42 -7.03
CA GLY A 94 -3.93 -11.35 -8.37
C GLY A 94 -4.15 -9.97 -9.00
N PHE A 95 -3.18 -9.51 -9.79
CA PHE A 95 -3.17 -8.21 -10.45
C PHE A 95 -2.76 -8.40 -11.91
N GLU A 96 -3.48 -7.81 -12.84
CA GLU A 96 -3.17 -7.92 -14.29
C GLU A 96 -1.98 -7.04 -14.69
N GLU A 97 -1.75 -5.96 -13.94
CA GLU A 97 -0.66 -5.01 -14.18
C GLU A 97 0.20 -4.82 -12.95
N ARG A 98 1.48 -4.50 -13.18
CA ARG A 98 2.43 -4.20 -12.10
C ARG A 98 2.05 -2.94 -11.32
N SER A 99 1.50 -1.93 -12.00
CA SER A 99 1.01 -0.70 -11.37
C SER A 99 -0.08 -0.97 -10.33
N LEU A 100 -1.01 -1.89 -10.63
CA LEU A 100 -2.06 -2.33 -9.70
C LEU A 100 -1.48 -3.14 -8.53
N LEU A 101 -0.47 -3.98 -8.78
CA LEU A 101 0.28 -4.65 -7.72
C LEU A 101 0.94 -3.64 -6.78
N ASP A 102 1.63 -2.62 -7.34
CA ASP A 102 2.30 -1.59 -6.56
C ASP A 102 1.31 -0.82 -5.68
N GLN A 103 0.14 -0.49 -6.20
CA GLN A 103 -0.95 0.12 -5.43
C GLN A 103 -1.45 -0.80 -4.31
N GLY A 104 -1.63 -2.09 -4.59
CA GLY A 104 -2.03 -3.07 -3.60
C GLY A 104 -1.00 -3.26 -2.48
N ILE A 105 0.30 -3.26 -2.81
CA ILE A 105 1.39 -3.28 -1.83
C ILE A 105 1.37 -1.99 -1.01
N TYR A 106 1.23 -0.83 -1.68
CA TYR A 106 1.15 0.46 -1.01
C TYR A 106 0.04 0.50 0.04
N GLU A 107 -1.18 0.08 -0.28
CA GLU A 107 -2.32 0.08 0.66
C GLU A 107 -2.00 -0.66 1.95
N ILE A 108 -1.37 -1.83 1.84
CA ILE A 108 -1.02 -2.67 2.99
C ILE A 108 0.13 -2.03 3.79
N VAL A 109 1.21 -1.69 3.10
CA VAL A 109 2.46 -1.26 3.73
C VAL A 109 2.35 0.14 4.33
N SER A 110 1.61 1.07 3.68
CA SER A 110 1.35 2.41 4.23
C SER A 110 0.45 2.35 5.46
N GLY A 111 -0.53 1.45 5.48
CA GLY A 111 -1.35 1.20 6.65
C GLY A 111 -0.53 0.68 7.84
N TRP A 112 0.36 -0.30 7.59
CA TRP A 112 1.27 -0.80 8.63
C TRP A 112 2.25 0.28 9.09
N ALA A 113 2.83 1.06 8.16
CA ALA A 113 3.73 2.15 8.49
C ALA A 113 3.05 3.17 9.41
N ARG A 114 1.82 3.58 9.09
CA ARG A 114 1.04 4.54 9.88
C ARG A 114 0.79 4.05 11.31
N ASP A 115 0.36 2.79 11.47
CA ASP A 115 0.09 2.19 12.78
C ASP A 115 1.37 2.05 13.63
N GLU A 116 2.50 1.69 12.99
CA GLU A 116 3.78 1.55 13.68
C GLU A 116 4.36 2.91 14.08
N ILE A 117 4.30 3.93 13.23
CA ILE A 117 4.77 5.30 13.50
C ILE A 117 3.91 5.95 14.60
N ALA A 118 2.58 5.85 14.51
CA ALA A 118 1.66 6.44 15.48
C ALA A 118 1.81 5.86 16.89
N SER A 119 2.40 4.69 17.05
CA SER A 119 2.60 4.07 18.38
C SER A 119 3.54 4.85 19.28
N GLY A 120 4.50 5.58 18.72
CA GLY A 120 5.55 6.30 19.44
C GLY A 120 6.58 5.40 20.15
N ASP A 121 6.49 4.09 20.01
CA ASP A 121 7.50 3.15 20.48
C ASP A 121 8.71 3.15 19.54
N PRO A 122 9.96 3.25 20.06
CA PRO A 122 11.16 3.34 19.21
C PRO A 122 11.35 2.16 18.25
N ALA A 123 11.12 0.93 18.72
CA ALA A 123 11.29 -0.26 17.89
C ALA A 123 10.19 -0.38 16.82
N ARG A 124 8.99 0.07 17.14
CA ARG A 124 7.87 0.16 16.20
C ARG A 124 8.10 1.27 15.18
N LEU A 125 8.58 2.43 15.61
CA LEU A 125 8.93 3.54 14.72
C LEU A 125 9.96 3.10 13.66
N GLU A 126 11.00 2.37 14.07
CA GLU A 126 12.01 1.84 13.13
C GLU A 126 11.39 0.88 12.11
N ARG A 127 10.50 -0.02 12.53
CA ARG A 127 9.75 -0.88 11.59
C ARG A 127 8.86 -0.06 10.67
N GLY A 128 8.15 0.95 11.19
CA GLY A 128 7.32 1.85 10.42
C GLY A 128 8.11 2.60 9.34
N LEU A 129 9.29 3.08 9.66
CA LEU A 129 10.23 3.69 8.71
C LEU A 129 10.69 2.70 7.63
N GLY A 130 10.89 1.43 7.99
CA GLY A 130 11.20 0.38 7.03
C GLY A 130 10.08 0.16 6.01
N TYR A 131 8.83 0.13 6.48
CA TYR A 131 7.66 0.04 5.59
C TYR A 131 7.51 1.28 4.72
N LEU A 132 7.67 2.47 5.28
CA LEU A 132 7.61 3.73 4.56
C LEU A 132 8.64 3.79 3.44
N SER A 133 9.91 3.49 3.75
CA SER A 133 10.99 3.44 2.77
C SER A 133 10.73 2.44 1.64
N ARG A 134 10.06 1.34 1.93
CA ARG A 134 9.65 0.37 0.91
C ARG A 134 8.55 0.92 0.01
N ALA A 135 7.53 1.55 0.59
CA ALA A 135 6.43 2.16 -0.16
C ALA A 135 6.94 3.27 -1.11
N GLU A 136 7.91 4.08 -0.67
CA GLU A 136 8.55 5.12 -1.48
C GLU A 136 9.25 4.59 -2.74
N ARG A 137 9.70 3.32 -2.74
CA ARG A 137 10.37 2.66 -3.88
C ARG A 137 9.42 2.06 -4.90
N LEU A 138 8.12 2.02 -4.62
CA LEU A 138 7.12 1.52 -5.56
C LEU A 138 6.95 2.50 -6.72
N ALA A 139 7.13 2.01 -7.95
CA ALA A 139 7.09 2.86 -9.15
C ALA A 139 5.66 3.21 -9.59
N GLY A 140 4.70 2.31 -9.37
CA GLY A 140 3.32 2.39 -9.86
C GLY A 140 2.35 3.14 -8.95
N ILE A 141 2.81 3.82 -7.90
CA ILE A 141 1.95 4.59 -7.00
C ILE A 141 1.54 5.94 -7.62
N SER A 142 0.33 6.37 -7.29
CA SER A 142 -0.24 7.63 -7.78
C SER A 142 0.42 8.86 -7.14
N PRO A 143 0.29 10.07 -7.73
CA PRO A 143 0.75 11.31 -7.10
C PRO A 143 0.17 11.55 -5.71
N ALA A 144 -1.12 11.27 -5.51
CA ALA A 144 -1.78 11.40 -4.21
C ALA A 144 -1.19 10.44 -3.16
N GLN A 145 -0.85 9.21 -3.56
CA GLN A 145 -0.19 8.25 -2.68
C GLN A 145 1.24 8.70 -2.31
N ARG A 146 1.96 9.34 -3.23
CA ARG A 146 3.29 9.94 -2.92
C ARG A 146 3.19 11.10 -1.95
N GLU A 147 2.16 11.93 -2.08
CA GLU A 147 1.89 13.01 -1.13
C GLU A 147 1.57 12.47 0.27
N ASP A 148 0.74 11.42 0.37
CA ASP A 148 0.46 10.74 1.63
C ASP A 148 1.74 10.16 2.27
N LEU A 149 2.63 9.55 1.48
CA LEU A 149 3.93 9.09 1.99
C LEU A 149 4.80 10.25 2.48
N SER A 150 4.80 11.38 1.80
CA SER A 150 5.56 12.56 2.22
C SER A 150 5.04 13.12 3.54
N ALA A 151 3.73 13.14 3.73
CA ALA A 151 3.09 13.54 4.99
C ALA A 151 3.45 12.58 6.13
N LEU A 152 3.40 11.27 5.87
CA LEU A 152 3.78 10.25 6.83
C LEU A 152 5.29 10.31 7.19
N ARG A 153 6.14 10.66 6.23
CA ARG A 153 7.56 10.91 6.44
C ARG A 153 7.80 12.11 7.35
N ALA A 154 7.06 13.19 7.14
CA ALA A 154 7.12 14.36 7.99
C ALA A 154 6.68 14.05 9.43
N GLU A 155 5.60 13.26 9.59
CA GLU A 155 5.15 12.79 10.89
C GLU A 155 6.22 11.92 11.59
N SER A 156 6.85 11.00 10.87
CA SER A 156 7.93 10.18 11.43
C SER A 156 9.11 11.03 11.89
N GLY A 157 9.47 12.08 11.12
CA GLY A 157 10.51 13.03 11.48
C GLY A 157 10.24 13.75 12.80
N TYR A 158 8.98 14.07 13.09
CA TYR A 158 8.59 14.64 14.39
C TYR A 158 8.89 13.67 15.53
N PHE A 159 8.55 12.41 15.44
CA PHE A 159 8.81 11.41 16.48
C PHE A 159 10.31 11.12 16.63
N GLU A 160 11.07 11.10 15.52
CA GLU A 160 12.53 10.97 15.57
C GLU A 160 13.16 12.15 16.29
N ALA A 161 12.75 13.38 15.97
CA ALA A 161 13.24 14.59 16.63
C ALA A 161 12.90 14.61 18.12
N GLN A 162 11.68 14.24 18.48
CA GLN A 162 11.28 14.14 19.89
C GLN A 162 12.18 13.14 20.64
N ARG A 163 12.45 11.97 20.08
CA ARG A 163 13.30 10.95 20.68
C ARG A 163 14.76 11.42 20.84
N LEU A 164 15.28 12.15 19.84
CA LEU A 164 16.61 12.75 19.94
C LEU A 164 16.69 13.78 21.07
N LEU A 165 15.66 14.62 21.22
CA LEU A 165 15.57 15.59 22.30
C LEU A 165 15.47 14.92 23.68
N GLU A 166 14.67 13.85 23.82
CA GLU A 166 14.57 13.07 25.06
C GLU A 166 15.92 12.48 25.46
N ARG A 167 16.67 11.92 24.49
CA ARG A 167 18.02 11.40 24.73
C ARG A 167 18.98 12.50 25.14
N ALA A 168 19.01 13.61 24.41
CA ALA A 168 19.88 14.74 24.71
C ALA A 168 19.64 15.31 26.11
N VAL A 169 18.36 15.41 26.54
CA VAL A 169 18.00 15.83 27.93
C VAL A 169 18.49 14.81 28.96
N GLY A 170 18.40 13.50 28.62
CA GLY A 170 18.97 12.46 29.50
C GLY A 170 20.49 12.62 29.67
N GLU A 171 21.23 12.74 28.58
CA GLU A 171 22.69 12.93 28.60
C GLU A 171 23.11 14.22 29.30
N LEU A 172 22.35 15.30 29.14
CA LEU A 172 22.59 16.55 29.87
C LEU A 172 22.37 16.40 31.38
N ARG A 173 21.37 15.62 31.82
CA ARG A 173 21.16 15.31 33.24
C ARG A 173 22.34 14.55 33.84
N ASP A 174 22.82 13.53 33.12
CA ASP A 174 23.96 12.74 33.57
C ASP A 174 25.23 13.62 33.67
N ALA A 175 25.40 14.54 32.71
CA ALA A 175 26.49 15.51 32.75
C ALA A 175 26.37 16.47 33.93
N ALA A 176 25.17 17.01 34.16
CA ALA A 176 24.90 17.89 35.31
C ALA A 176 25.17 17.21 36.67
N GLU A 177 24.79 15.92 36.80
CA GLU A 177 25.09 15.14 38.01
C GLU A 177 26.58 14.97 38.24
N LYS A 178 27.36 14.67 37.20
CA LYS A 178 28.83 14.61 37.24
C LYS A 178 29.43 15.95 37.66
N LEU A 179 28.91 17.06 37.13
CA LEU A 179 29.37 18.41 37.49
C LEU A 179 29.05 18.75 38.94
N ARG A 180 27.87 18.38 39.48
CA ARG A 180 27.51 18.54 40.88
C ARG A 180 28.47 17.79 41.78
N HIS A 181 28.79 16.54 41.44
CA HIS A 181 29.75 15.74 42.19
C HIS A 181 31.14 16.38 42.18
N THR A 182 31.62 16.86 41.02
CA THR A 182 32.91 17.53 40.89
C THR A 182 32.93 18.85 41.65
N GLY A 183 31.89 19.67 41.55
CA GLY A 183 31.77 20.96 42.26
C GLY A 183 31.72 20.84 43.78
N GLY A 184 31.25 19.68 44.31
CA GLY A 184 31.27 19.37 45.74
C GLY A 184 32.56 18.75 46.27
N SER A 185 33.51 18.43 45.37
CA SER A 185 34.77 17.79 45.71
C SER A 185 35.90 18.81 45.91
N ARG A 186 37.08 18.32 46.41
CA ARG A 186 38.31 19.12 46.51
C ARG A 186 39.11 19.14 45.19
N SER A 187 38.47 18.93 44.06
CA SER A 187 39.08 18.92 42.75
C SER A 187 39.56 20.32 42.36
N ALA A 188 40.64 20.40 41.58
CA ALA A 188 41.12 21.65 40.97
C ALA A 188 40.04 22.28 40.04
N HIS A 189 39.11 21.47 39.51
CA HIS A 189 38.05 21.90 38.60
C HIS A 189 36.71 22.17 39.33
N ALA A 190 36.67 22.21 40.69
CA ALA A 190 35.44 22.39 41.44
C ALA A 190 34.72 23.73 41.14
N ASN A 191 35.51 24.81 40.95
CA ASN A 191 34.95 26.13 40.62
C ASN A 191 34.39 26.17 39.19
N ASP A 192 35.12 25.60 38.21
CA ASP A 192 34.71 25.53 36.80
C ASP A 192 33.44 24.69 36.66
N ALA A 193 33.37 23.57 37.40
CA ALA A 193 32.20 22.71 37.41
C ALA A 193 30.95 23.42 37.97
N ARG A 194 31.09 24.25 39.01
CA ARG A 194 29.97 25.05 39.56
C ARG A 194 29.51 26.12 38.57
N ALA A 195 30.45 26.81 37.91
CA ALA A 195 30.13 27.83 36.93
C ALA A 195 29.37 27.19 35.72
N LEU A 196 29.86 26.09 35.19
CA LEU A 196 29.23 25.37 34.09
C LEU A 196 27.84 24.85 34.49
N LEU A 197 27.68 24.34 35.70
CA LEU A 197 26.42 23.85 36.20
C LEU A 197 25.37 24.97 36.31
N HIS A 198 25.79 26.15 36.75
CA HIS A 198 24.92 27.33 36.85
C HIS A 198 24.33 27.72 35.49
N ASP A 199 25.11 27.59 34.44
CA ASP A 199 24.66 27.90 33.05
C ASP A 199 23.78 26.79 32.44
N VAL A 200 24.06 25.53 32.77
CA VAL A 200 23.38 24.36 32.15
C VAL A 200 22.05 24.04 32.81
N GLU A 201 21.91 24.19 34.14
CA GLU A 201 20.68 23.83 34.90
C GLU A 201 19.41 24.53 34.36
N PRO A 202 19.40 25.85 34.09
CA PRO A 202 18.19 26.50 33.58
C PRO A 202 17.78 26.02 32.22
N ALA A 203 18.77 25.74 31.31
CA ALA A 203 18.52 25.22 29.97
C ALA A 203 17.96 23.78 30.03
N LEU A 204 18.48 22.95 30.92
CA LEU A 204 18.00 21.60 31.14
C LEU A 204 16.54 21.57 31.63
N ASP A 205 16.22 22.44 32.63
CA ASP A 205 14.86 22.54 33.15
C ASP A 205 13.87 23.04 32.09
N ALA A 206 14.25 24.03 31.29
CA ALA A 206 13.43 24.54 30.19
C ALA A 206 13.18 23.46 29.12
N ALA A 207 14.21 22.70 28.76
CA ALA A 207 14.08 21.60 27.79
C ALA A 207 13.20 20.48 28.33
N ALA A 208 13.34 20.12 29.61
CA ALA A 208 12.51 19.11 30.26
C ALA A 208 11.02 19.51 30.35
N VAL A 209 10.74 20.81 30.59
CA VAL A 209 9.37 21.35 30.54
C VAL A 209 8.80 21.30 29.11
N ALA A 210 9.55 21.72 28.11
CA ALA A 210 9.13 21.69 26.73
C ALA A 210 8.77 20.28 26.26
N LEU A 211 9.58 19.28 26.58
CA LEU A 211 9.31 17.87 26.27
C LEU A 211 8.07 17.33 26.96
N ARG A 212 7.85 17.66 28.24
CA ARG A 212 6.61 17.27 28.94
C ARG A 212 5.36 17.85 28.30
N ASN A 213 5.42 19.11 27.91
CA ASN A 213 4.32 19.78 27.23
C ASN A 213 4.04 19.16 25.85
N ALA A 214 5.06 18.84 25.09
CA ALA A 214 4.94 18.13 23.81
C ALA A 214 4.35 16.72 23.98
N GLY A 215 4.75 15.97 25.03
CA GLY A 215 4.20 14.66 25.35
C GLY A 215 2.76 14.70 25.86
N GLY A 216 2.37 15.78 26.57
CA GLY A 216 1.00 16.00 27.04
C GLY A 216 -0.01 16.29 25.92
N ALA A 217 0.45 16.87 24.82
CA ALA A 217 -0.36 17.09 23.61
C ALA A 217 -0.74 15.77 22.89
N ARG A 218 -0.16 14.65 23.27
CA ARG A 218 -0.46 13.29 22.75
C ARG A 218 -1.78 12.70 23.23
N ARG A 219 -2.55 13.37 24.11
CA ARG A 219 -3.91 12.89 24.37
C ARG A 219 -4.66 12.90 23.04
N PRO A 220 -5.22 11.75 22.60
CA PRO A 220 -6.00 11.71 21.37
C PRO A 220 -7.00 12.86 21.46
N ARG A 221 -6.90 13.82 20.56
CA ARG A 221 -7.95 14.81 20.39
C ARG A 221 -9.22 13.98 20.20
N PRO A 222 -10.23 14.09 21.08
CA PRO A 222 -11.47 13.37 20.85
C PRO A 222 -11.87 13.70 19.42
N ALA A 223 -12.15 12.64 18.65
CA ALA A 223 -12.61 12.80 17.27
C ALA A 223 -13.66 13.92 17.31
N PRO A 224 -13.61 14.91 16.39
CA PRO A 224 -14.63 15.92 16.36
C PRO A 224 -15.95 15.19 16.35
N GLU A 225 -16.73 15.32 17.46
CA GLU A 225 -18.09 14.82 17.50
C GLU A 225 -18.70 15.33 16.18
N GLN A 226 -19.04 14.41 15.32
CA GLN A 226 -19.83 14.71 14.15
C GLN A 226 -21.15 15.27 14.69
N THR A 227 -21.09 16.56 15.00
CA THR A 227 -22.26 17.35 15.37
C THR A 227 -23.24 17.14 14.25
N GLY A 228 -24.30 16.39 14.56
CA GLY A 228 -25.35 15.89 13.73
C GLY A 228 -25.50 16.63 12.40
N GLN A 229 -25.07 15.98 11.34
CA GLN A 229 -25.53 16.33 10.00
C GLN A 229 -27.06 16.09 10.06
N PRO A 230 -27.91 17.11 9.96
CA PRO A 230 -29.35 16.88 9.95
C PRO A 230 -29.64 15.95 8.79
N ALA A 231 -30.36 14.86 9.08
CA ALA A 231 -30.81 13.91 8.08
C ALA A 231 -31.38 14.68 6.87
N PRO A 232 -31.04 14.27 5.63
CA PRO A 232 -31.62 14.90 4.46
C PRO A 232 -33.14 14.78 4.56
N GLN A 233 -33.79 15.92 4.74
CA GLN A 233 -35.26 16.01 4.73
C GLN A 233 -35.73 15.47 3.40
N GLY A 234 -36.65 14.52 3.49
CA GLY A 234 -37.22 13.80 2.38
C GLY A 234 -37.61 14.71 1.21
N THR A 235 -37.19 14.31 0.06
CA THR A 235 -37.58 14.87 -1.24
C THR A 235 -39.10 14.86 -1.32
N PRO A 236 -39.78 16.02 -1.55
CA PRO A 236 -41.22 16.03 -1.80
C PRO A 236 -41.52 15.18 -3.04
N PRO A 237 -42.68 14.51 -3.09
CA PRO A 237 -43.08 13.71 -4.23
C PRO A 237 -43.14 14.55 -5.51
N ALA A 238 -42.49 14.05 -6.56
CA ALA A 238 -42.49 14.66 -7.88
C ALA A 238 -43.91 14.93 -8.36
N GLN A 239 -44.20 16.20 -8.64
CA GLN A 239 -45.40 16.61 -9.37
C GLN A 239 -45.31 16.07 -10.81
N PRO A 240 -46.39 15.52 -11.37
CA PRO A 240 -46.44 15.08 -12.76
C PRO A 240 -46.28 16.29 -13.70
N ALA A 241 -45.35 16.17 -14.65
CA ALA A 241 -45.12 17.15 -15.68
C ALA A 241 -46.39 17.41 -16.52
N PRO A 242 -46.69 18.68 -16.87
CA PRO A 242 -47.76 18.99 -17.79
C PRO A 242 -47.42 18.52 -19.21
N GLN A 243 -48.33 17.73 -19.80
CA GLN A 243 -48.35 17.42 -21.21
C GLN A 243 -48.64 18.74 -21.99
N GLY A 244 -47.67 19.19 -22.78
CA GLY A 244 -47.87 20.31 -23.71
C GLY A 244 -47.63 19.82 -25.14
N PRO A 245 -48.17 20.47 -26.17
CA PRO A 245 -48.68 19.84 -27.37
C PRO A 245 -47.66 19.66 -28.50
N GLU A 246 -47.89 18.61 -29.22
CA GLU A 246 -47.44 18.29 -30.57
C GLU A 246 -47.54 19.48 -31.53
N ALA A 247 -46.41 19.90 -32.13
CA ALA A 247 -46.44 20.72 -33.34
C ALA A 247 -45.13 20.59 -34.17
N ALA A 248 -45.30 19.95 -35.32
CA ALA A 248 -44.83 20.36 -36.64
C ALA A 248 -43.32 20.46 -36.94
N ALA A 249 -42.87 19.60 -37.79
CA ALA A 249 -41.71 19.82 -38.70
C ALA A 249 -41.96 20.98 -39.70
N PRO A 250 -40.95 21.65 -40.17
CA PRO A 250 -40.65 21.77 -41.57
C PRO A 250 -39.14 21.52 -41.88
N LYS A 251 -38.87 20.71 -42.89
CA LYS A 251 -38.45 20.94 -44.26
C LYS A 251 -37.36 22.01 -44.55
N ASP A 252 -36.31 21.48 -45.17
CA ASP A 252 -35.53 22.04 -46.27
C ASP A 252 -34.72 23.33 -46.08
N ALA A 253 -33.45 23.23 -46.34
CA ALA A 253 -32.66 23.88 -47.40
C ALA A 253 -31.19 23.87 -47.04
N ALA A 254 -30.34 23.11 -47.73
CA ALA A 254 -29.58 23.56 -48.89
C ALA A 254 -28.37 24.49 -48.63
N ALA A 255 -27.20 23.92 -48.99
CA ALA A 255 -26.11 24.55 -49.75
C ALA A 255 -25.26 25.67 -49.15
N GLY A 256 -23.95 25.50 -49.34
CA GLY A 256 -22.96 26.58 -49.29
C GLY A 256 -21.57 26.08 -48.88
N GLU A 257 -20.83 25.52 -49.75
CA GLU A 257 -19.56 25.88 -50.42
C GLU A 257 -18.73 26.98 -49.72
N GLY A 258 -17.45 26.71 -49.59
CA GLY A 258 -16.51 27.78 -49.76
C GLY A 258 -15.33 27.83 -48.76
N ARG A 259 -14.23 27.27 -49.24
CA ARG A 259 -12.80 27.60 -49.08
C ARG A 259 -12.04 26.98 -47.90
#